data_c8194d3c5be9b945ad54fa415fb82a9c
#
_entry.id   c8194d3c5be9b945ad54fa415fb82a9c
#
_cell.length_a   1.000
_cell.length_b   1.000
_cell.length_c   1.000
_cell.angle_alpha   90.00
_cell.angle_beta   90.00
_cell.angle_gamma   90.00
#
_symmetry.space_group_name_H-M   'P 1'
#
loop_
_entity.id
_entity.type
_entity.pdbx_description
1 polymer ?
#
loop_
_entity_poly.entity_id
_entity_poly.type
_entity_poly.pdbx_seq_one_letter_code
_entity_poly.pdbx_strand_id
1 'polypeptide(L)'
;MEIIVKDLIKLWGKPVNQEKIDLQSPLGFVSTDSRTIKKGNFFIPLVGNKFDGHDFLDKVFSIGIQGAIVSEKFNGLVPSGLPHWVV
;
A
#
# COMPACT_ATOMS: atom_id res chain seq x y z
N MET A 1 -1.25 20.84 -7.60
CA MET A 1 -0.31 19.86 -8.19
C MET A 1 -0.73 18.47 -7.76
N GLU A 2 -0.87 17.60 -8.72
CA GLU A 2 -1.32 16.24 -8.46
C GLU A 2 -0.12 15.31 -8.33
N ILE A 3 -0.13 14.43 -7.31
CA ILE A 3 0.90 13.42 -7.14
C ILE A 3 0.48 12.17 -7.92
N ILE A 4 1.36 11.71 -8.80
CA ILE A 4 1.16 10.43 -9.49
C ILE A 4 2.00 9.35 -8.81
N VAL A 5 1.64 8.09 -9.05
CA VAL A 5 2.32 6.95 -8.41
C VAL A 5 3.82 6.96 -8.69
N LYS A 6 4.22 7.33 -9.89
CA LYS A 6 5.64 7.39 -10.27
C LYS A 6 6.47 8.27 -9.34
N ASP A 7 5.85 9.31 -8.75
CA ASP A 7 6.56 10.22 -7.84
C ASP A 7 7.06 9.49 -6.59
N LEU A 8 6.42 8.41 -6.20
CA LEU A 8 6.83 7.61 -5.03
C LEU A 8 8.15 6.88 -5.27
N ILE A 9 8.49 6.60 -6.53
CA ILE A 9 9.74 5.94 -6.87
C ILE A 9 10.93 6.79 -6.46
N LYS A 10 10.78 8.11 -6.52
CA LYS A 10 11.84 9.04 -6.11
C LYS A 10 12.09 9.00 -4.61
N LEU A 11 11.07 8.61 -3.84
CA LEU A 11 11.16 8.56 -2.37
C LEU A 11 11.63 7.19 -1.88
N TRP A 12 11.13 6.12 -2.48
CA TRP A 12 11.28 4.77 -1.94
C TRP A 12 11.81 3.75 -2.96
N GLY A 13 12.15 4.18 -4.17
CA GLY A 13 12.60 3.26 -5.22
C GLY A 13 11.44 2.52 -5.87
N LYS A 14 11.77 1.45 -6.58
CA LYS A 14 10.77 0.67 -7.31
C LYS A 14 9.96 -0.20 -6.35
N PRO A 15 8.63 -0.23 -6.51
CA PRO A 15 7.80 -1.09 -5.67
C PRO A 15 7.92 -2.55 -6.07
N VAL A 16 7.59 -3.43 -5.15
CA VAL A 16 7.36 -4.84 -5.45
C VAL A 16 6.08 -4.92 -6.28
N ASN A 17 6.04 -5.80 -7.26
CA ASN A 17 4.90 -5.95 -8.20
C ASN A 17 4.62 -4.68 -9.00
N GLN A 18 5.68 -3.99 -9.43
CA GLN A 18 5.56 -2.74 -10.18
C GLN A 18 4.67 -2.89 -11.43
N GLU A 19 4.67 -4.05 -12.06
CA GLU A 19 3.88 -4.33 -13.27
C GLU A 19 2.38 -4.36 -13.00
N LYS A 20 1.97 -4.42 -11.73
CA LYS A 20 0.56 -4.46 -11.35
C LYS A 20 -0.03 -3.08 -11.06
N ILE A 21 0.76 -2.03 -11.14
CA ILE A 21 0.30 -0.67 -10.86
C ILE A 21 0.65 0.25 -12.02
N ASP A 22 -0.26 1.16 -12.33
CA ASP A 22 -0.03 2.18 -13.36
C ASP A 22 0.76 3.34 -12.74
N LEU A 23 2.02 3.48 -13.13
CA LEU A 23 2.89 4.51 -12.60
C LEU A 23 2.45 5.93 -12.99
N GLN A 24 1.66 6.06 -14.05
CA GLN A 24 1.17 7.37 -14.50
C GLN A 24 -0.15 7.76 -13.86
N SER A 25 -0.79 6.84 -13.11
CA SER A 25 -2.07 7.13 -12.49
C SER A 25 -1.89 8.10 -11.31
N PRO A 26 -2.91 8.91 -11.02
CA PRO A 26 -2.91 9.72 -9.80
C PRO A 26 -2.83 8.81 -8.58
N LEU A 27 -2.13 9.27 -7.54
CA LEU A 27 -2.11 8.56 -6.27
C LEU A 27 -3.50 8.65 -5.65
N GLY A 28 -4.06 7.51 -5.26
CA GLY A 28 -5.36 7.45 -4.61
C GLY A 28 -5.32 8.03 -3.20
N PHE A 29 -6.50 8.17 -2.59
CA PHE A 29 -6.55 8.62 -1.19
C PHE A 29 -5.76 7.67 -0.31
N VAL A 30 -4.93 8.25 0.55
CA VAL A 30 -4.16 7.51 1.54
C VAL A 30 -5.06 7.20 2.72
N SER A 31 -5.12 5.94 3.13
CA SER A 31 -5.91 5.51 4.28
C SER A 31 -5.07 4.63 5.19
N THR A 32 -5.25 4.83 6.48
CA THR A 32 -4.63 4.00 7.51
C THR A 32 -5.65 3.06 8.17
N ASP A 33 -6.92 3.16 7.77
CA ASP A 33 -8.03 2.42 8.39
C ASP A 33 -8.59 1.37 7.42
N SER A 34 -8.31 0.09 7.71
CA SER A 34 -8.78 -1.02 6.89
C SER A 34 -10.30 -1.18 6.90
N ARG A 35 -11.00 -0.55 7.84
CA ARG A 35 -12.46 -0.68 7.96
C ARG A 35 -13.20 0.24 6.99
N THR A 36 -12.60 1.36 6.64
CA THR A 36 -13.25 2.37 5.80
C THR A 36 -12.58 2.55 4.44
N ILE A 37 -11.49 1.84 4.20
CA ILE A 37 -10.74 1.93 2.95
C ILE A 37 -11.59 1.48 1.77
N LYS A 38 -11.36 2.11 0.60
CA LYS A 38 -12.13 1.84 -0.61
C LYS A 38 -11.23 1.43 -1.75
N LYS A 39 -11.82 0.84 -2.79
CA LYS A 39 -11.12 0.49 -4.02
C LYS A 39 -10.36 1.71 -4.55
N GLY A 40 -9.12 1.51 -4.95
CA GLY A 40 -8.27 2.57 -5.48
C GLY A 40 -7.53 3.39 -4.44
N ASN A 41 -7.82 3.19 -3.15
CA ASN A 41 -7.08 3.86 -2.09
C ASN A 41 -5.67 3.29 -1.96
N PHE A 42 -4.80 4.06 -1.32
CA PHE A 42 -3.44 3.64 -1.00
C PHE A 42 -3.36 3.39 0.51
N PHE A 43 -2.92 2.21 0.91
CA PHE A 43 -2.97 1.79 2.30
C PHE A 43 -1.62 1.95 3.01
N ILE A 44 -1.64 2.57 4.19
CA ILE A 44 -0.49 2.68 5.07
C ILE A 44 -0.86 2.03 6.40
N PRO A 45 -0.42 0.81 6.68
CA PRO A 45 -0.73 0.15 7.94
C PRO A 45 -0.02 0.85 9.10
N LEU A 46 -0.75 1.07 10.18
CA LEU A 46 -0.20 1.61 11.42
C LEU A 46 0.11 0.49 12.38
N VAL A 47 1.17 0.68 13.17
CA VAL A 47 1.56 -0.26 14.20
C VAL A 47 1.46 0.41 15.57
N GLY A 48 0.66 -0.18 16.45
CA GLY A 48 0.52 0.26 17.83
C GLY A 48 0.91 -0.85 18.80
N ASN A 49 0.74 -0.60 20.09
CA ASN A 49 1.14 -1.58 21.12
C ASN A 49 0.36 -2.89 21.06
N LYS A 50 -0.91 -2.82 20.69
CA LYS A 50 -1.81 -3.99 20.62
C LYS A 50 -2.45 -4.16 19.24
N PHE A 51 -1.93 -3.47 18.24
CA PHE A 51 -2.53 -3.41 16.93
C PHE A 51 -1.45 -3.29 15.87
N ASP A 52 -1.57 -4.10 14.84
CA ASP A 52 -0.69 -4.01 13.68
C ASP A 52 -1.56 -4.02 12.42
N GLY A 53 -1.59 -2.89 11.72
CA GLY A 53 -2.36 -2.73 10.49
C GLY A 53 -1.94 -3.69 9.39
N HIS A 54 -0.72 -4.22 9.43
CA HIS A 54 -0.28 -5.21 8.45
C HIS A 54 -1.12 -6.50 8.48
N ASP A 55 -1.78 -6.79 9.60
CA ASP A 55 -2.64 -7.96 9.71
C ASP A 55 -3.84 -7.89 8.77
N PHE A 56 -4.15 -6.70 8.25
CA PHE A 56 -5.30 -6.47 7.36
C PHE A 56 -4.91 -6.38 5.89
N LEU A 57 -3.65 -6.67 5.53
CA LEU A 57 -3.21 -6.57 4.13
C LEU A 57 -4.05 -7.43 3.19
N ASP A 58 -4.40 -8.66 3.58
CA ASP A 58 -5.23 -9.53 2.75
C ASP A 58 -6.61 -8.93 2.52
N LYS A 59 -7.20 -8.38 3.58
CA LYS A 59 -8.52 -7.77 3.51
C LYS A 59 -8.53 -6.59 2.56
N VAL A 60 -7.58 -5.66 2.72
CA VAL A 60 -7.55 -4.45 1.88
C VAL A 60 -7.17 -4.78 0.45
N PHE A 61 -6.33 -5.78 0.23
CA PHE A 61 -6.01 -6.23 -1.11
C PHE A 61 -7.25 -6.75 -1.82
N SER A 62 -8.10 -7.49 -1.13
CA SER A 62 -9.33 -8.02 -1.72
C SER A 62 -10.33 -6.92 -2.09
N ILE A 63 -10.26 -5.77 -1.43
CA ILE A 63 -11.09 -4.61 -1.77
C ILE A 63 -10.63 -3.97 -3.09
N GLY A 64 -9.38 -4.14 -3.47
CA GLY A 64 -8.83 -3.58 -4.69
C GLY A 64 -8.10 -2.27 -4.48
N ILE A 65 -7.29 -2.18 -3.43
CA ILE A 65 -6.47 -0.99 -3.18
C ILE A 65 -5.44 -0.82 -4.30
N GLN A 66 -4.99 0.42 -4.49
CA GLN A 66 -4.00 0.77 -5.49
C GLN A 66 -2.62 0.20 -5.14
N GLY A 67 -2.26 0.27 -3.88
CA GLY A 67 -0.97 -0.20 -3.39
C GLY A 67 -0.86 0.05 -1.90
N ALA A 68 0.28 -0.30 -1.32
CA ALA A 68 0.50 -0.17 0.11
C ALA A 68 1.96 0.13 0.44
N ILE A 69 2.19 0.62 1.64
CA ILE A 69 3.51 0.68 2.24
C ILE A 69 3.58 -0.44 3.27
N VAL A 70 4.68 -1.18 3.28
CA VAL A 70 4.88 -2.28 4.21
C VAL A 70 6.19 -2.04 4.97
N SER A 71 6.15 -2.20 6.28
CA SER A 71 7.36 -2.06 7.09
C SER A 71 8.33 -3.20 6.82
N GLU A 72 9.63 -2.89 6.72
CA GLU A 72 10.67 -3.91 6.60
C GLU A 72 10.72 -4.84 7.82
N LYS A 73 10.14 -4.41 8.94
CA LYS A 73 10.08 -5.20 10.16
C LYS A 73 8.91 -6.17 10.20
N PHE A 74 8.01 -6.09 9.21
CA PHE A 74 6.86 -6.99 9.14
C PHE A 74 7.32 -8.38 8.71
N ASN A 75 7.03 -9.39 9.52
CA ASN A 75 7.42 -10.78 9.28
C ASN A 75 6.33 -11.62 8.63
N GLY A 76 5.14 -11.08 8.44
CA GLY A 76 4.04 -11.80 7.83
C GLY A 76 4.13 -11.84 6.30
N LEU A 77 3.15 -12.49 5.69
CA LEU A 77 3.08 -12.58 4.24
C LEU A 77 2.36 -11.37 3.67
N VAL A 78 2.93 -10.80 2.60
CA VAL A 78 2.26 -9.79 1.81
C VAL A 78 1.51 -10.50 0.68
N PRO A 79 0.24 -10.14 0.42
CA PRO A 79 -0.52 -10.77 -0.66
C PRO A 79 0.22 -10.75 -1.98
N SER A 80 0.21 -11.88 -2.68
CA SER A 80 0.83 -12.00 -4.00
C SER A 80 0.13 -11.05 -4.97
N GLY A 81 0.92 -10.24 -5.67
CA GLY A 81 0.38 -9.30 -6.65
C GLY A 81 0.04 -7.92 -6.09
N LEU A 82 0.12 -7.70 -4.79
CA LEU A 82 -0.10 -6.38 -4.21
C LEU A 82 1.10 -5.48 -4.50
N PRO A 83 0.91 -4.37 -5.26
CA PRO A 83 1.97 -3.39 -5.40
C PRO A 83 2.28 -2.75 -4.05
N HIS A 84 3.54 -2.75 -3.65
CA HIS A 84 3.89 -2.16 -2.36
C HIS A 84 5.35 -1.74 -2.30
N TRP A 85 5.64 -0.78 -1.41
CA TRP A 85 6.98 -0.36 -1.07
C TRP A 85 7.32 -0.86 0.32
N VAL A 86 8.55 -1.34 0.49
CA VAL A 86 9.07 -1.75 1.80
C VAL A 86 9.91 -0.61 2.34
N VAL A 87 9.60 -0.13 3.52
CA VAL A 87 10.26 1.03 4.11
C VAL A 87 10.72 0.77 5.53
#